data_157b97cfa2beb6497a5fd3ec0cb260db
#
_entry.id   157b97cfa2beb6497a5fd3ec0cb260db
#
_cell.length_a   1.000
_cell.length_b   1.000
_cell.length_c   1.000
_cell.angle_alpha   90.00
_cell.angle_beta   90.00
_cell.angle_gamma   90.00
#
_symmetry.space_group_name_H-M   'P 1'
#
loop_
_entity.id
_entity.type
_entity.pdbx_description
1 polymer ?
#
loop_
_entity_poly.entity_id
_entity_poly.type
_entity_poly.pdbx_seq_one_letter_code
_entity_poly.pdbx_strand_id
1 'polypeptide(L)'
;MNITVALAFSEPDAVSLLNWLARTNRRILVQNPALPGLYQSGVVYKRETEETWSDYVNLLAQGWEDCDSLAAARAGELLARGWKALQPGDGGYAEAKRRTLKSIRAEVFLRTRARPDQPGLYHCLVRYRVGERWFFDDPSARLGMLGTTLTGPEVQQRLALQRRG
;
A
#
# COMPACT_ATOMS: atom_id res chain seq x y z
N MET A 1 -3.99 -1.48 -28.90
CA MET A 1 -5.46 -1.56 -28.75
C MET A 1 -5.75 -1.51 -27.27
N ASN A 2 -6.40 -0.45 -26.78
CA ASN A 2 -6.81 -0.34 -25.38
C ASN A 2 -8.26 -0.82 -25.28
N ILE A 3 -8.52 -1.78 -24.40
CA ILE A 3 -9.86 -2.26 -24.11
C ILE A 3 -10.21 -1.76 -22.72
N THR A 4 -11.22 -0.90 -22.64
CA THR A 4 -11.79 -0.45 -21.36
C THR A 4 -12.96 -1.35 -21.01
N VAL A 5 -12.90 -2.00 -19.86
CA VAL A 5 -13.98 -2.84 -19.34
C VAL A 5 -14.46 -2.21 -18.04
N ALA A 6 -15.72 -1.80 -17.98
CA ALA A 6 -16.34 -1.36 -16.74
C ALA A 6 -16.81 -2.62 -15.97
N LEU A 7 -16.27 -2.84 -14.80
CA LEU A 7 -16.61 -3.94 -13.91
C LEU A 7 -17.14 -3.37 -12.60
N ALA A 8 -18.26 -3.91 -12.12
CA ALA A 8 -18.76 -3.63 -10.78
C ALA A 8 -18.30 -4.77 -9.85
N PHE A 9 -17.52 -4.44 -8.82
CA PHE A 9 -17.03 -5.40 -7.85
C PHE A 9 -17.72 -5.21 -6.50
N SER A 10 -17.95 -6.32 -5.81
CA SER A 10 -18.19 -6.27 -4.37
C SER A 10 -16.89 -5.90 -3.63
N GLU A 11 -16.99 -5.38 -2.42
CA GLU A 11 -15.83 -5.06 -1.59
C GLU A 11 -14.87 -6.27 -1.42
N PRO A 12 -15.33 -7.51 -1.14
CA PRO A 12 -14.45 -8.68 -1.09
C PRO A 12 -13.74 -8.98 -2.40
N ASP A 13 -14.38 -8.76 -3.54
CA ASP A 13 -13.78 -8.99 -4.86
C ASP A 13 -12.68 -7.95 -5.14
N ALA A 14 -12.94 -6.67 -4.83
CA ALA A 14 -11.95 -5.62 -4.96
C ALA A 14 -10.70 -5.91 -4.10
N VAL A 15 -10.87 -6.32 -2.84
CA VAL A 15 -9.76 -6.74 -1.96
C VAL A 15 -8.99 -7.91 -2.56
N SER A 16 -9.69 -8.90 -3.11
CA SER A 16 -9.07 -10.07 -3.74
C SER A 16 -8.22 -9.70 -4.94
N LEU A 17 -8.73 -8.82 -5.80
CA LEU A 17 -8.03 -8.32 -6.98
C LEU A 17 -6.82 -7.45 -6.62
N LEU A 18 -6.95 -6.56 -5.64
CA LEU A 18 -5.84 -5.74 -5.15
C LEU A 18 -4.73 -6.61 -4.52
N ASN A 19 -5.09 -7.68 -3.83
CA ASN A 19 -4.13 -8.64 -3.31
C ASN A 19 -3.49 -9.48 -4.43
N TRP A 20 -4.20 -9.74 -5.53
CA TRP A 20 -3.61 -10.33 -6.73
C TRP A 20 -2.60 -9.36 -7.38
N LEU A 21 -2.94 -8.07 -7.51
CA LEU A 21 -2.03 -7.01 -7.98
C LEU A 21 -0.78 -6.90 -7.09
N ALA A 22 -0.93 -6.99 -5.77
CA ALA A 22 0.21 -7.02 -4.84
C ALA A 22 1.15 -8.22 -5.10
N ARG A 23 0.61 -9.39 -5.42
CA ARG A 23 1.44 -10.56 -5.80
C ARG A 23 2.12 -10.37 -7.16
N THR A 24 1.48 -9.68 -8.09
CA THR A 24 2.08 -9.29 -9.37
C THR A 24 3.24 -8.33 -9.15
N ASN A 25 3.03 -7.30 -8.34
CA ASN A 25 4.07 -6.35 -7.94
C ASN A 25 5.26 -7.04 -7.23
N ARG A 26 4.98 -8.03 -6.37
CA ARG A 26 6.03 -8.87 -5.79
C ARG A 26 6.88 -9.55 -6.85
N ARG A 27 6.25 -10.17 -7.88
CA ARG A 27 6.99 -10.85 -8.97
C ARG A 27 7.86 -9.87 -9.74
N ILE A 28 7.33 -8.70 -10.08
CA ILE A 28 8.07 -7.62 -10.77
C ILE A 28 9.30 -7.24 -9.96
N LEU A 29 9.16 -6.98 -8.67
CA LEU A 29 10.24 -6.54 -7.79
C LEU A 29 11.31 -7.62 -7.53
N VAL A 30 10.90 -8.90 -7.49
CA VAL A 30 11.85 -10.02 -7.39
C VAL A 30 12.68 -10.17 -8.66
N GLN A 31 12.06 -9.98 -9.83
CA GLN A 31 12.72 -10.04 -11.12
C GLN A 31 13.56 -8.79 -11.42
N ASN A 32 13.23 -7.66 -10.83
CA ASN A 32 13.89 -6.36 -11.05
C ASN A 32 14.32 -5.74 -9.70
N PRO A 33 15.32 -6.31 -9.03
CA PRO A 33 15.73 -5.87 -7.69
C PRO A 33 16.29 -4.44 -7.64
N ALA A 34 16.70 -3.88 -8.78
CA ALA A 34 17.22 -2.52 -8.91
C ALA A 34 16.14 -1.43 -8.92
N LEU A 35 14.85 -1.79 -9.08
CA LEU A 35 13.77 -0.81 -8.99
C LEU A 35 13.78 -0.13 -7.61
N PRO A 36 13.51 1.19 -7.53
CA PRO A 36 13.46 1.89 -6.24
C PRO A 36 12.36 1.32 -5.33
N GLY A 37 12.47 1.53 -4.03
CA GLY A 37 11.36 1.29 -3.11
C GLY A 37 10.27 2.34 -3.31
N LEU A 38 9.03 2.02 -2.96
CA LEU A 38 7.89 2.92 -3.17
C LEU A 38 8.13 4.31 -2.57
N TYR A 39 8.62 4.37 -1.33
CA TYR A 39 8.87 5.64 -0.63
C TYR A 39 10.16 6.35 -1.03
N GLN A 40 10.97 5.76 -1.90
CA GLN A 40 12.20 6.34 -2.49
C GLN A 40 12.03 6.62 -3.99
N SER A 41 10.87 6.31 -4.56
CA SER A 41 10.63 6.36 -6.00
C SER A 41 10.31 7.75 -6.54
N GLY A 42 9.91 8.68 -5.68
CA GLY A 42 9.38 9.98 -6.09
C GLY A 42 7.89 9.96 -6.49
N VAL A 43 7.23 8.80 -6.43
CA VAL A 43 5.77 8.69 -6.64
C VAL A 43 5.03 9.48 -5.57
N VAL A 44 3.96 10.16 -5.97
CA VAL A 44 3.09 10.93 -5.07
C VAL A 44 1.65 10.43 -5.13
N TYR A 45 0.91 10.66 -4.05
CA TYR A 45 -0.52 10.41 -4.05
C TYR A 45 -1.25 11.44 -4.92
N LYS A 46 -2.14 10.96 -5.78
CA LYS A 46 -3.09 11.78 -6.51
C LYS A 46 -4.40 11.00 -6.67
N ARG A 47 -5.52 11.63 -6.32
CA ARG A 47 -6.83 11.01 -6.50
C ARG A 47 -7.17 10.91 -7.98
N GLU A 48 -7.61 9.76 -8.41
CA GLU A 48 -8.12 9.52 -9.75
C GLU A 48 -9.57 9.97 -9.90
N THR A 49 -9.95 10.29 -11.14
CA THR A 49 -11.36 10.57 -11.53
C THR A 49 -12.02 9.33 -12.11
N GLU A 50 -11.21 8.44 -12.70
CA GLU A 50 -11.63 7.15 -13.22
C GLU A 50 -10.78 6.08 -12.52
N GLU A 51 -11.40 4.99 -12.11
CA GLU A 51 -10.74 3.90 -11.38
C GLU A 51 -9.80 3.15 -12.33
N THR A 52 -8.50 3.24 -12.09
CA THR A 52 -7.47 2.50 -12.81
C THR A 52 -6.50 1.87 -11.82
N TRP A 53 -6.01 0.68 -12.11
CA TRP A 53 -5.07 -0.02 -11.24
C TRP A 53 -3.77 -0.29 -11.98
N SER A 54 -2.68 0.25 -11.45
CA SER A 54 -1.36 0.16 -12.04
C SER A 54 -0.49 -0.87 -11.34
N ASP A 55 0.27 -1.65 -12.11
CA ASP A 55 1.37 -2.43 -11.57
C ASP A 55 2.56 -1.53 -11.21
N TYR A 56 3.56 -2.12 -10.56
CA TYR A 56 4.70 -1.36 -10.01
C TYR A 56 5.48 -0.58 -11.08
N VAL A 57 5.63 -1.11 -12.30
CA VAL A 57 6.37 -0.44 -13.38
C VAL A 57 5.57 0.73 -13.93
N ASN A 58 4.27 0.53 -14.18
CA ASN A 58 3.39 1.57 -14.67
C ASN A 58 3.23 2.70 -13.64
N LEU A 59 3.10 2.37 -12.36
CA LEU A 59 3.08 3.32 -11.25
C LEU A 59 4.35 4.18 -11.20
N LEU A 60 5.52 3.58 -11.35
CA LEU A 60 6.78 4.33 -11.41
C LEU A 60 6.87 5.23 -12.65
N ALA A 61 6.42 4.75 -13.79
CA ALA A 61 6.43 5.52 -15.04
C ALA A 61 5.47 6.71 -15.00
N GLN A 62 4.31 6.54 -14.36
CA GLN A 62 3.31 7.59 -14.20
C GLN A 62 3.71 8.63 -13.15
N GLY A 63 4.41 8.22 -12.09
CA GLY A 63 4.90 9.08 -11.02
C GLY A 63 3.83 9.49 -9.99
N TRP A 64 2.62 9.00 -10.11
CA TRP A 64 1.52 9.25 -9.16
C TRP A 64 0.49 8.12 -9.21
N GLU A 65 -0.25 7.94 -8.14
CA GLU A 65 -1.36 6.99 -8.06
C GLU A 65 -2.28 7.28 -6.86
N ASP A 66 -3.43 6.64 -6.83
CA ASP A 66 -4.32 6.74 -5.69
C ASP A 66 -4.15 5.60 -4.66
N CYS A 67 -5.08 5.46 -3.72
CA CYS A 67 -4.83 4.64 -2.53
C CYS A 67 -4.77 3.14 -2.79
N ASP A 68 -5.43 2.61 -3.79
CA ASP A 68 -5.52 1.18 -4.06
C ASP A 68 -4.25 0.64 -4.74
N SER A 69 -3.80 1.27 -5.83
CA SER A 69 -2.55 0.93 -6.49
C SER A 69 -1.33 1.15 -5.58
N LEU A 70 -1.32 2.25 -4.80
CA LEU A 70 -0.26 2.49 -3.81
C LEU A 70 -0.23 1.41 -2.71
N ALA A 71 -1.39 0.98 -2.22
CA ALA A 71 -1.46 -0.10 -1.23
C ALA A 71 -1.02 -1.45 -1.83
N ALA A 72 -1.43 -1.76 -3.06
CA ALA A 72 -0.99 -2.98 -3.75
C ALA A 72 0.52 -2.97 -4.04
N ALA A 73 1.09 -1.83 -4.44
CA ALA A 73 2.52 -1.65 -4.63
C ALA A 73 3.30 -1.86 -3.33
N ARG A 74 2.84 -1.25 -2.23
CA ARG A 74 3.48 -1.38 -0.92
C ARG A 74 3.40 -2.79 -0.35
N ALA A 75 2.26 -3.45 -0.46
CA ALA A 75 2.12 -4.84 -0.05
C ALA A 75 3.06 -5.75 -0.87
N GLY A 76 3.15 -5.55 -2.17
CA GLY A 76 4.08 -6.26 -3.06
C GLY A 76 5.54 -6.06 -2.67
N GLU A 77 5.93 -4.85 -2.29
CA GLU A 77 7.28 -4.53 -1.83
C GLU A 77 7.65 -5.26 -0.53
N LEU A 78 6.77 -5.27 0.46
CA LEU A 78 6.97 -6.00 1.72
C LEU A 78 7.11 -7.51 1.49
N LEU A 79 6.28 -8.06 0.60
CA LEU A 79 6.36 -9.46 0.18
C LEU A 79 7.67 -9.81 -0.56
N ALA A 80 8.22 -8.86 -1.34
CA ALA A 80 9.42 -9.09 -2.15
C ALA A 80 10.72 -8.85 -1.38
N ARG A 81 10.78 -7.82 -0.53
CA ARG A 81 12.03 -7.29 0.07
C ARG A 81 12.12 -7.47 1.58
N GLY A 82 11.03 -7.88 2.22
CA GLY A 82 10.99 -8.13 3.65
C GLY A 82 11.40 -6.92 4.48
N TRP A 83 12.33 -7.10 5.42
CA TRP A 83 12.77 -6.02 6.31
C TRP A 83 13.40 -4.82 5.58
N LYS A 84 13.98 -5.03 4.37
CA LYS A 84 14.57 -3.96 3.56
C LYS A 84 13.53 -2.97 3.01
N ALA A 85 12.27 -3.38 2.94
CA ALA A 85 11.17 -2.51 2.57
C ALA A 85 10.72 -1.60 3.72
N LEU A 86 11.01 -1.96 4.98
CA LEU A 86 10.68 -1.17 6.15
C LEU A 86 11.71 -0.06 6.38
N GLN A 87 11.24 1.07 6.91
CA GLN A 87 12.09 2.19 7.32
C GLN A 87 12.26 2.20 8.85
N PRO A 88 13.35 2.79 9.37
CA PRO A 88 13.47 3.04 10.80
C PRO A 88 12.23 3.82 11.31
N GLY A 89 11.60 3.29 12.36
CA GLY A 89 10.34 3.85 12.90
C GLY A 89 9.07 3.19 12.38
N ASP A 90 9.12 2.37 11.32
CA ASP A 90 7.99 1.54 10.93
C ASP A 90 7.71 0.47 12.02
N GLY A 91 6.45 0.11 12.18
CA GLY A 91 6.07 -0.95 13.12
C GLY A 91 6.78 -2.26 12.80
N GLY A 92 7.41 -2.86 13.80
CA GLY A 92 8.14 -4.13 13.65
C GLY A 92 9.49 -4.05 12.91
N TYR A 93 9.96 -2.87 12.50
CA TYR A 93 11.24 -2.72 11.78
C TYR A 93 12.42 -3.38 12.51
N ALA A 94 12.61 -3.06 13.78
CA ALA A 94 13.74 -3.58 14.57
C ALA A 94 13.72 -5.11 14.66
N GLU A 95 12.55 -5.71 14.87
CA GLU A 95 12.39 -7.17 14.91
C GLU A 95 12.63 -7.81 13.54
N ALA A 96 12.02 -7.26 12.49
CA ALA A 96 12.17 -7.76 11.13
C ALA A 96 13.64 -7.71 10.66
N LYS A 97 14.35 -6.62 10.98
CA LYS A 97 15.77 -6.44 10.69
C LYS A 97 16.63 -7.43 11.48
N ARG A 98 16.41 -7.54 12.80
CA ARG A 98 17.14 -8.50 13.66
C ARG A 98 16.97 -9.94 13.18
N ARG A 99 15.78 -10.32 12.72
CA ARG A 99 15.46 -11.65 12.17
C ARG A 99 15.87 -11.81 10.71
N THR A 100 16.31 -10.75 10.05
CA THR A 100 16.70 -10.71 8.63
C THR A 100 15.60 -11.28 7.71
N LEU A 101 14.34 -10.90 7.98
CA LEU A 101 13.19 -11.42 7.24
C LEU A 101 13.26 -11.02 5.76
N LYS A 102 13.48 -11.97 4.87
CA LYS A 102 13.58 -11.76 3.42
C LYS A 102 12.21 -11.46 2.76
N SER A 103 11.12 -11.83 3.42
CA SER A 103 9.74 -11.56 3.00
C SER A 103 8.91 -11.29 4.24
N ILE A 104 7.98 -10.36 4.15
CA ILE A 104 7.01 -10.04 5.21
C ILE A 104 5.62 -10.29 4.66
N ARG A 105 4.82 -11.07 5.37
CA ARG A 105 3.40 -11.27 5.02
C ARG A 105 2.70 -9.92 5.04
N ALA A 106 2.15 -9.52 3.91
CA ALA A 106 1.44 -8.27 3.73
C ALA A 106 0.24 -8.45 2.80
N GLU A 107 -0.77 -7.66 3.02
CA GLU A 107 -1.99 -7.66 2.22
C GLU A 107 -2.64 -6.27 2.21
N VAL A 108 -3.39 -5.99 1.15
CA VAL A 108 -4.22 -4.80 1.06
C VAL A 108 -5.42 -4.97 2.00
N PHE A 109 -5.72 -3.92 2.73
CA PHE A 109 -6.82 -3.86 3.70
C PHE A 109 -7.70 -2.65 3.36
N LEU A 110 -8.98 -2.88 3.09
CA LEU A 110 -9.94 -1.81 2.90
C LEU A 110 -10.46 -1.31 4.25
N ARG A 111 -10.41 -0.02 4.41
CA ARG A 111 -11.05 0.68 5.50
C ARG A 111 -12.25 1.45 4.98
N THR A 112 -13.42 1.02 5.37
CA THR A 112 -14.66 1.76 5.07
C THR A 112 -14.62 3.09 5.81
N ARG A 113 -14.69 4.19 5.09
CA ARG A 113 -15.00 5.50 5.65
C ARG A 113 -16.50 5.73 5.45
N ALA A 114 -17.29 5.26 6.40
CA ALA A 114 -18.70 5.63 6.43
C ALA A 114 -18.80 7.13 6.73
N ARG A 115 -18.87 7.95 5.68
CA ARG A 115 -19.38 9.31 5.78
C ARG A 115 -20.83 9.26 5.33
N PRO A 116 -21.78 9.82 6.08
CA PRO A 116 -23.20 9.85 5.69
C PRO A 116 -23.44 10.49 4.32
N ASP A 117 -22.57 11.44 3.94
CA ASP A 117 -22.59 12.19 2.68
C ASP A 117 -21.88 11.49 1.51
N GLN A 118 -21.10 10.45 1.77
CA GLN A 118 -20.33 9.70 0.78
C GLN A 118 -20.34 8.19 1.07
N PRO A 119 -21.52 7.53 0.93
CA PRO A 119 -21.60 6.08 1.08
C PRO A 119 -20.74 5.41 0.00
N GLY A 120 -19.91 4.46 0.42
CA GLY A 120 -19.03 3.70 -0.48
C GLY A 120 -17.62 4.28 -0.68
N LEU A 121 -17.24 5.31 0.07
CA LEU A 121 -15.85 5.78 0.05
C LEU A 121 -14.97 4.84 0.87
N TYR A 122 -14.08 4.12 0.18
CA TYR A 122 -13.08 3.25 0.77
C TYR A 122 -11.73 3.95 0.83
N HIS A 123 -10.90 3.52 1.76
CA HIS A 123 -9.49 3.87 1.83
C HIS A 123 -8.65 2.61 1.95
N CYS A 124 -7.69 2.44 1.05
CA CYS A 124 -6.81 1.30 1.02
C CYS A 124 -5.60 1.52 1.92
N LEU A 125 -5.38 0.57 2.81
CA LEU A 125 -4.23 0.47 3.70
C LEU A 125 -3.48 -0.82 3.40
N VAL A 126 -2.28 -0.95 3.95
CA VAL A 126 -1.56 -2.22 4.01
C VAL A 126 -1.54 -2.70 5.45
N ARG A 127 -1.91 -3.95 5.69
CA ARG A 127 -1.57 -4.63 6.94
C ARG A 127 -0.47 -5.65 6.69
N TYR A 128 0.47 -5.74 7.60
CA TYR A 128 1.59 -6.66 7.50
C TYR A 128 1.97 -7.24 8.85
N ARG A 129 2.59 -8.42 8.84
CA ARG A 129 2.88 -9.18 10.05
C ARG A 129 4.38 -9.36 10.26
N VAL A 130 4.86 -8.98 11.44
CA VAL A 130 6.22 -9.27 11.90
C VAL A 130 6.13 -10.07 13.21
N GLY A 131 6.68 -11.28 13.21
CA GLY A 131 6.43 -12.24 14.30
C GLY A 131 4.94 -12.53 14.43
N GLU A 132 4.41 -12.40 15.66
CA GLU A 132 2.99 -12.61 15.96
C GLU A 132 2.15 -11.31 15.88
N ARG A 133 2.78 -10.16 15.59
CA ARG A 133 2.11 -8.85 15.64
C ARG A 133 1.77 -8.35 14.24
N TRP A 134 0.56 -7.80 14.12
CA TRP A 134 0.12 -7.07 12.95
C TRP A 134 0.38 -5.58 13.09
N PHE A 135 0.82 -4.98 11.99
CA PHE A 135 1.05 -3.55 11.83
C PHE A 135 0.29 -3.05 10.62
N PHE A 136 0.08 -1.74 10.55
CA PHE A 136 -0.56 -1.09 9.40
C PHE A 136 0.37 -0.04 8.81
N ASP A 137 0.26 0.16 7.50
CA ASP A 137 0.89 1.25 6.76
C ASP A 137 -0.17 1.95 5.91
N ASP A 138 -0.04 3.25 5.74
CA ASP A 138 -0.90 4.09 4.89
C ASP A 138 -0.03 4.76 3.82
N PRO A 139 0.18 4.11 2.67
CA PRO A 139 1.02 4.65 1.61
C PRO A 139 0.54 6.00 1.09
N SER A 140 -0.77 6.20 1.00
CA SER A 140 -1.36 7.45 0.54
C SER A 140 -1.03 8.61 1.46
N ALA A 141 -1.14 8.42 2.77
CA ALA A 141 -0.77 9.44 3.76
C ALA A 141 0.74 9.73 3.73
N ARG A 142 1.57 8.70 3.51
CA ARG A 142 3.03 8.86 3.38
C ARG A 142 3.44 9.58 2.11
N LEU A 143 2.64 9.50 1.06
CA LEU A 143 2.92 10.07 -0.26
C LEU A 143 2.10 11.35 -0.56
N GLY A 144 1.52 11.97 0.48
CA GLY A 144 0.99 13.32 0.40
C GLY A 144 -0.53 13.46 0.30
N MET A 145 -1.33 12.40 0.53
CA MET A 145 -2.81 12.47 0.49
C MET A 145 -3.39 13.60 1.38
N LEU A 146 -2.67 14.03 2.39
CA LEU A 146 -3.12 15.05 3.34
C LEU A 146 -2.52 16.43 3.08
N GLY A 147 -1.93 16.64 1.90
CA GLY A 147 -1.19 17.86 1.57
C GLY A 147 0.22 17.89 2.15
N THR A 148 0.61 16.88 2.95
CA THR A 148 1.96 16.70 3.47
C THR A 148 2.29 15.23 3.54
N THR A 149 3.57 14.89 3.40
CA THR A 149 4.05 13.52 3.57
C THR A 149 4.19 13.19 5.04
N LEU A 150 3.80 11.97 5.43
CA LEU A 150 3.93 11.48 6.80
C LEU A 150 5.04 10.42 6.88
N THR A 151 5.76 10.42 7.99
CA THR A 151 6.71 9.36 8.35
C THR A 151 5.97 8.12 8.86
N GLY A 152 6.67 6.97 8.92
CA GLY A 152 6.10 5.76 9.49
C GLY A 152 5.53 5.92 10.90
N PRO A 153 6.24 6.54 11.86
CA PRO A 153 5.71 6.83 13.21
C PRO A 153 4.45 7.69 13.21
N GLU A 154 4.40 8.73 12.38
CA GLU A 154 3.23 9.63 12.27
C GLU A 154 2.00 8.88 11.73
N VAL A 155 2.20 7.98 10.75
CA VAL A 155 1.14 7.10 10.25
C VAL A 155 0.65 6.18 11.36
N GLN A 156 1.55 5.57 12.15
CA GLN A 156 1.16 4.69 13.26
C GLN A 156 0.36 5.45 14.33
N GLN A 157 0.82 6.65 14.70
CA GLN A 157 0.12 7.51 15.65
C GLN A 157 -1.29 7.86 15.16
N ARG A 158 -1.41 8.26 13.90
CA ARG A 158 -2.70 8.57 13.29
C ARG A 158 -3.66 7.39 13.27
N LEU A 159 -3.18 6.21 12.86
CA LEU A 159 -3.98 4.98 12.84
C LEU A 159 -4.42 4.55 14.24
N ALA A 160 -3.59 4.77 15.26
CA ALA A 160 -3.93 4.49 16.66
C ALA A 160 -5.04 5.43 17.18
N LEU A 161 -4.98 6.70 16.86
CA LEU A 161 -6.01 7.69 17.25
C LEU A 161 -7.37 7.36 16.62
N GLN A 162 -7.38 6.91 15.37
CA GLN A 162 -8.60 6.57 14.65
C GLN A 162 -9.27 5.26 15.13
N ARG A 163 -8.59 4.44 15.94
CA ARG A 163 -9.17 3.23 16.55
C ARG A 163 -9.94 3.52 17.86
N ARG A 164 -9.76 4.71 18.42
CA ARG A 164 -10.35 5.10 19.72
C ARG A 164 -11.64 5.91 19.57
N GLY A 165 -12.03 6.27 18.39
CA GLY A 165 -13.30 6.93 18.06
C GLY A 165 -14.20 6.01 17.23
#